data_e1e39a785c5877a538305b9c0eb6f75f
#
_entry.id   e1e39a785c5877a538305b9c0eb6f75f
#
_cell.length_a   1.000
_cell.length_b   1.000
_cell.length_c   1.000
_cell.angle_alpha   90.00
_cell.angle_beta   90.00
_cell.angle_gamma   90.00
#
_symmetry.space_group_name_H-M   'P 1'
#
loop_
_entity.id
_entity.type
_entity.pdbx_description
1 polymer ?
#
loop_
_entity_poly.entity_id
_entity_poly.type
_entity_poly.pdbx_seq_one_letter_code
_entity_poly.pdbx_strand_id
1 'polypeptide(L)'
;MKIRFLGGAREVTGSCFLVETDAVRFLVDCGMVQGGHDASARNRRPFDFDPRTIDFVLLTHAHIDHSGLLPKLVLDGFGGPIYATDASADLLMVMLPDSGHIQEIAAQRAARHNRDAPPGLFQAAIYTEQDAQDCLARIRTVRYDQDLAPHNSVVCRFRDAGHILGSAILEIWVTENGQVSKLVFSGDLGQPGRPILRDPTPIEEADFVVIESTYGNRLHKDLPATLDEFERIVKQTLYERHGNVIIPAFAVGRTQEILYYLHLLTRQGRLPPIDIFVDSPMATAATRITMDHLALFDAAAARLAKWHGAGDGLPNLHFTRSADESMALNQIRSGALIISASGMCDAGRIKHHLRHNLGRRESSVLITGFQARYTLGRKLVDGAAKVRIFGEEIPVRASIHTLGGFSAHADQGALVEWTGSFRRPPRQAFVVHGEESASLALAECLRAARDWSVTVPRPGQHVELLGHGQGVAENA
;
A
#
# COMPACT_ATOMS: atom_id res chain seq x y z
N MET A 1 -12.35 -16.82 21.67
CA MET A 1 -12.04 -16.14 20.39
C MET A 1 -10.59 -16.42 20.02
N LYS A 2 -10.29 -16.56 18.73
CA LYS A 2 -8.99 -16.92 18.16
C LYS A 2 -8.60 -15.97 17.03
N ILE A 3 -7.31 -15.62 16.92
CA ILE A 3 -6.78 -14.93 15.73
C ILE A 3 -5.70 -15.80 15.06
N ARG A 4 -5.71 -15.88 13.73
CA ARG A 4 -4.67 -16.53 12.93
C ARG A 4 -4.01 -15.50 12.01
N PHE A 5 -2.67 -15.49 12.01
CA PHE A 5 -1.85 -14.59 11.22
C PHE A 5 -1.43 -15.29 9.93
N LEU A 6 -2.29 -15.21 8.90
CA LEU A 6 -2.12 -15.96 7.65
C LEU A 6 -1.15 -15.29 6.67
N GLY A 7 -0.94 -13.96 6.84
CA GLY A 7 0.00 -13.17 6.06
C GLY A 7 0.27 -11.82 6.74
N GLY A 8 1.23 -11.04 6.22
CA GLY A 8 1.69 -9.82 6.88
C GLY A 8 2.44 -10.07 8.20
N ALA A 9 2.80 -11.31 8.51
CA ALA A 9 3.55 -11.68 9.71
C ALA A 9 5.04 -11.80 9.38
N ARG A 10 5.89 -10.92 9.97
CA ARG A 10 7.33 -10.76 9.68
C ARG A 10 7.65 -10.45 8.22
N GLU A 11 6.69 -9.94 7.50
CA GLU A 11 6.78 -9.51 6.10
C GLU A 11 5.84 -8.32 5.85
N VAL A 12 6.13 -7.52 4.83
CA VAL A 12 5.43 -6.25 4.53
C VAL A 12 4.23 -6.46 3.61
N THR A 13 3.99 -7.65 3.05
CA THR A 13 2.94 -7.86 2.05
C THR A 13 2.09 -9.08 2.33
N GLY A 14 0.91 -9.14 1.72
CA GLY A 14 0.00 -10.28 1.82
C GLY A 14 -0.80 -10.33 3.12
N SER A 15 -1.16 -9.17 3.68
CA SER A 15 -1.90 -9.07 4.94
C SER A 15 -3.20 -9.84 4.90
N CYS A 16 -3.37 -10.78 5.83
CA CYS A 16 -4.57 -11.60 5.96
C CYS A 16 -4.66 -12.14 7.39
N PHE A 17 -5.70 -11.73 8.10
CA PHE A 17 -5.91 -12.12 9.49
C PHE A 17 -7.30 -12.75 9.64
N LEU A 18 -7.36 -13.99 10.14
CA LEU A 18 -8.61 -14.70 10.38
C LEU A 18 -8.97 -14.62 11.86
N VAL A 19 -10.12 -14.03 12.17
CA VAL A 19 -10.70 -14.01 13.51
C VAL A 19 -11.83 -15.03 13.56
N GLU A 20 -11.78 -15.91 14.55
CA GLU A 20 -12.71 -17.02 14.72
C GLU A 20 -13.30 -17.02 16.14
N THR A 21 -14.60 -17.17 16.21
CA THR A 21 -15.36 -17.46 17.42
C THR A 21 -16.22 -18.70 17.21
N ASP A 22 -16.96 -19.14 18.21
CA ASP A 22 -17.94 -20.23 18.05
C ASP A 22 -19.09 -19.85 17.11
N ALA A 23 -19.37 -18.55 16.93
CA ALA A 23 -20.55 -18.05 16.21
C ALA A 23 -20.22 -17.42 14.85
N VAL A 24 -18.98 -16.93 14.63
CA VAL A 24 -18.65 -16.15 13.45
C VAL A 24 -17.17 -16.30 13.09
N ARG A 25 -16.87 -16.29 11.79
CA ARG A 25 -15.52 -16.31 11.21
C ARG A 25 -15.39 -15.21 10.19
N PHE A 26 -14.45 -14.32 10.36
CA PHE A 26 -14.24 -13.21 9.43
C PHE A 26 -12.77 -12.91 9.18
N LEU A 27 -12.50 -12.33 8.04
CA LEU A 27 -11.16 -11.85 7.69
C LEU A 27 -11.03 -10.35 7.94
N VAL A 28 -9.85 -9.95 8.36
CA VAL A 28 -9.34 -8.59 8.21
C VAL A 28 -8.27 -8.65 7.13
N ASP A 29 -8.54 -8.00 6.00
CA ASP A 29 -7.77 -8.03 4.76
C ASP A 29 -7.66 -9.43 4.11
N CYS A 30 -7.34 -9.43 2.81
CA CYS A 30 -7.03 -10.62 2.03
C CYS A 30 -6.06 -10.22 0.91
N GLY A 31 -4.82 -10.00 1.30
CA GLY A 31 -3.80 -9.37 0.49
C GLY A 31 -2.97 -10.32 -0.34
N MET A 32 -2.43 -9.79 -1.43
CA MET A 32 -1.49 -10.50 -2.31
C MET A 32 -0.06 -10.29 -1.83
N VAL A 33 0.71 -11.36 -1.77
CA VAL A 33 2.16 -11.28 -1.54
C VAL A 33 2.82 -10.63 -2.74
N GLN A 34 3.68 -9.66 -2.49
CA GLN A 34 4.43 -8.92 -3.51
C GLN A 34 5.94 -9.03 -3.30
N GLY A 35 6.70 -9.01 -4.39
CA GLY A 35 8.15 -9.15 -4.35
C GLY A 35 8.62 -10.60 -4.13
N GLY A 36 9.90 -10.85 -4.39
CA GLY A 36 10.49 -12.18 -4.26
C GLY A 36 10.18 -13.13 -5.44
N HIS A 37 10.95 -14.22 -5.49
CA HIS A 37 10.82 -15.22 -6.57
C HIS A 37 9.62 -16.15 -6.38
N ASP A 38 9.13 -16.28 -5.17
CA ASP A 38 8.07 -17.21 -4.76
C ASP A 38 6.70 -16.55 -4.61
N ALA A 39 6.60 -15.21 -4.73
CA ALA A 39 5.35 -14.48 -4.56
C ALA A 39 4.21 -15.05 -5.42
N SER A 40 4.47 -15.30 -6.72
CA SER A 40 3.48 -15.90 -7.61
C SER A 40 3.04 -17.30 -7.17
N ALA A 41 3.97 -18.12 -6.70
CA ALA A 41 3.66 -19.46 -6.21
C ALA A 41 2.85 -19.42 -4.91
N ARG A 42 3.21 -18.49 -4.00
CA ARG A 42 2.48 -18.29 -2.73
C ARG A 42 1.03 -17.84 -2.98
N ASN A 43 0.82 -16.86 -3.84
CA ASN A 43 -0.50 -16.34 -4.16
C ASN A 43 -1.42 -17.38 -4.83
N ARG A 44 -0.86 -18.42 -5.45
CA ARG A 44 -1.61 -19.50 -6.10
C ARG A 44 -1.99 -20.63 -5.15
N ARG A 45 -1.36 -20.74 -3.98
CA ARG A 45 -1.69 -21.78 -3.01
C ARG A 45 -3.15 -21.69 -2.59
N PRO A 46 -3.80 -22.81 -2.31
CA PRO A 46 -5.08 -22.80 -1.60
C PRO A 46 -4.95 -21.99 -0.30
N PHE A 47 -6.05 -21.38 0.13
CA PHE A 47 -6.09 -20.77 1.45
C PHE A 47 -5.97 -21.83 2.54
N ASP A 48 -5.32 -21.50 3.67
CA ASP A 48 -5.20 -22.38 4.84
C ASP A 48 -6.51 -22.45 5.66
N PHE A 49 -7.62 -22.06 5.06
CA PHE A 49 -8.98 -22.13 5.58
C PHE A 49 -9.95 -22.38 4.42
N ASP A 50 -11.17 -22.83 4.70
CA ASP A 50 -12.22 -22.96 3.69
C ASP A 50 -12.91 -21.61 3.46
N PRO A 51 -12.77 -20.96 2.29
CA PRO A 51 -13.39 -19.67 1.99
C PRO A 51 -14.92 -19.64 2.16
N ARG A 52 -15.59 -20.79 1.97
CA ARG A 52 -17.05 -20.91 2.14
C ARG A 52 -17.51 -20.75 3.58
N THR A 53 -16.59 -20.85 4.54
CA THR A 53 -16.89 -20.74 5.98
C THR A 53 -16.65 -19.33 6.52
N ILE A 54 -16.26 -18.39 5.69
CA ILE A 54 -16.05 -17.00 6.07
C ILE A 54 -17.36 -16.22 5.90
N ASP A 55 -17.80 -15.58 6.97
CA ASP A 55 -19.06 -14.83 7.00
C ASP A 55 -18.93 -13.47 6.30
N PHE A 56 -17.82 -12.73 6.54
CA PHE A 56 -17.54 -11.44 5.92
C PHE A 56 -16.05 -11.10 5.93
N VAL A 57 -15.68 -10.06 5.17
CA VAL A 57 -14.34 -9.45 5.19
C VAL A 57 -14.46 -7.99 5.62
N LEU A 58 -13.57 -7.53 6.48
CA LEU A 58 -13.33 -6.12 6.79
C LEU A 58 -12.03 -5.71 6.10
N LEU A 59 -12.10 -4.78 5.16
CA LEU A 59 -10.94 -4.33 4.41
C LEU A 59 -10.43 -3.00 4.98
N THR A 60 -9.17 -2.95 5.38
CA THR A 60 -8.55 -1.74 5.92
C THR A 60 -8.34 -0.69 4.83
N HIS A 61 -7.84 -1.09 3.66
CA HIS A 61 -7.63 -0.18 2.53
C HIS A 61 -7.40 -0.93 1.21
N ALA A 62 -7.32 -0.17 0.11
CA ALA A 62 -7.36 -0.72 -1.24
C ALA A 62 -6.02 -1.26 -1.78
N HIS A 63 -4.87 -1.06 -1.11
CA HIS A 63 -3.59 -1.59 -1.61
C HIS A 63 -3.65 -3.10 -1.88
N ILE A 64 -2.95 -3.55 -2.92
CA ILE A 64 -3.00 -4.94 -3.41
C ILE A 64 -2.48 -5.95 -2.38
N ASP A 65 -1.57 -5.56 -1.52
CA ASP A 65 -1.09 -6.41 -0.41
C ASP A 65 -2.07 -6.50 0.78
N HIS A 66 -3.23 -5.81 0.70
CA HIS A 66 -4.37 -5.93 1.61
C HIS A 66 -5.63 -6.44 0.91
N SER A 67 -5.79 -6.21 -0.39
CA SER A 67 -7.03 -6.51 -1.14
C SER A 67 -6.85 -7.52 -2.28
N GLY A 68 -5.61 -7.75 -2.72
CA GLY A 68 -5.32 -8.36 -4.02
C GLY A 68 -5.73 -9.83 -4.17
N LEU A 69 -6.02 -10.56 -3.11
CA LEU A 69 -6.56 -11.92 -3.18
C LEU A 69 -8.07 -12.00 -2.94
N LEU A 70 -8.77 -10.88 -2.79
CA LEU A 70 -10.23 -10.87 -2.69
C LEU A 70 -10.93 -11.55 -3.89
N PRO A 71 -10.51 -11.31 -5.17
CA PRO A 71 -11.11 -12.03 -6.29
C PRO A 71 -10.89 -13.55 -6.21
N LYS A 72 -9.68 -13.98 -5.83
CA LYS A 72 -9.40 -15.40 -5.61
C LYS A 72 -10.25 -15.98 -4.47
N LEU A 73 -10.45 -15.24 -3.38
CA LEU A 73 -11.29 -15.66 -2.26
C LEU A 73 -12.73 -15.94 -2.72
N VAL A 74 -13.27 -15.07 -3.59
CA VAL A 74 -14.60 -15.25 -4.19
C VAL A 74 -14.63 -16.46 -5.12
N LEU A 75 -13.63 -16.63 -5.99
CA LEU A 75 -13.49 -17.80 -6.86
C LEU A 75 -13.45 -19.12 -6.09
N ASP A 76 -12.75 -19.12 -4.95
CA ASP A 76 -12.61 -20.30 -4.09
C ASP A 76 -13.87 -20.54 -3.19
N GLY A 77 -14.95 -19.75 -3.39
CA GLY A 77 -16.27 -20.00 -2.85
C GLY A 77 -16.77 -19.07 -1.74
N PHE A 78 -16.04 -18.00 -1.42
CA PHE A 78 -16.52 -16.99 -0.47
C PHE A 78 -17.81 -16.33 -0.98
N GLY A 79 -18.84 -16.34 -0.14
CA GLY A 79 -20.18 -15.83 -0.47
C GLY A 79 -20.59 -14.55 0.26
N GLY A 80 -19.83 -14.14 1.27
CA GLY A 80 -20.18 -13.05 2.17
C GLY A 80 -19.93 -11.65 1.59
N PRO A 81 -20.30 -10.60 2.35
CA PRO A 81 -19.97 -9.20 2.01
C PRO A 81 -18.52 -8.84 2.34
N ILE A 82 -17.97 -7.89 1.58
CA ILE A 82 -16.69 -7.25 1.83
C ILE A 82 -16.97 -5.80 2.21
N TYR A 83 -16.68 -5.41 3.45
CA TYR A 83 -16.90 -4.06 3.92
C TYR A 83 -15.64 -3.21 3.75
N ALA A 84 -15.77 -2.07 3.09
CA ALA A 84 -14.70 -1.11 2.84
C ALA A 84 -15.25 0.32 2.91
N THR A 85 -14.40 1.32 3.13
CA THR A 85 -14.82 2.72 3.01
C THR A 85 -15.23 3.06 1.58
N ASP A 86 -16.08 4.07 1.40
CA ASP A 86 -16.53 4.51 0.07
C ASP A 86 -15.32 4.74 -0.87
N ALA A 87 -14.30 5.46 -0.39
CA ALA A 87 -13.12 5.77 -1.19
C ALA A 87 -12.25 4.56 -1.50
N SER A 88 -12.10 3.61 -0.55
CA SER A 88 -11.42 2.34 -0.83
C SER A 88 -12.19 1.51 -1.84
N ALA A 89 -13.52 1.50 -1.79
CA ALA A 89 -14.35 0.81 -2.78
C ALA A 89 -14.13 1.37 -4.18
N ASP A 90 -14.13 2.70 -4.34
CA ASP A 90 -13.88 3.35 -5.64
C ASP A 90 -12.48 3.04 -6.18
N LEU A 91 -11.46 2.99 -5.32
CA LEU A 91 -10.11 2.59 -5.71
C LEU A 91 -10.06 1.12 -6.15
N LEU A 92 -10.76 0.22 -5.46
CA LEU A 92 -10.84 -1.19 -5.84
C LEU A 92 -11.47 -1.41 -7.21
N MET A 93 -12.45 -0.54 -7.61
CA MET A 93 -13.07 -0.59 -8.94
C MET A 93 -12.07 -0.46 -10.09
N VAL A 94 -10.93 0.16 -9.85
CA VAL A 94 -9.86 0.30 -10.86
C VAL A 94 -8.69 -0.63 -10.58
N MET A 95 -8.36 -0.92 -9.32
CA MET A 95 -7.15 -1.66 -8.95
C MET A 95 -7.28 -3.17 -9.16
N LEU A 96 -8.40 -3.77 -8.78
CA LEU A 96 -8.59 -5.22 -8.89
C LEU A 96 -8.72 -5.68 -10.36
N PRO A 97 -9.51 -5.00 -11.23
CA PRO A 97 -9.54 -5.33 -12.66
C PRO A 97 -8.17 -5.16 -13.34
N ASP A 98 -7.43 -4.07 -13.06
CA ASP A 98 -6.09 -3.86 -13.60
C ASP A 98 -5.12 -4.98 -13.16
N SER A 99 -5.20 -5.40 -11.90
CA SER A 99 -4.42 -6.55 -11.39
C SER A 99 -4.76 -7.85 -12.13
N GLY A 100 -6.05 -8.13 -12.37
CA GLY A 100 -6.50 -9.28 -13.18
C GLY A 100 -5.94 -9.21 -14.59
N HIS A 101 -6.10 -8.09 -15.25
CA HIS A 101 -5.59 -7.84 -16.61
C HIS A 101 -4.07 -8.05 -16.73
N ILE A 102 -3.28 -7.52 -15.78
CA ILE A 102 -1.83 -7.73 -15.74
C ILE A 102 -1.49 -9.23 -15.65
N GLN A 103 -2.22 -9.99 -14.84
CA GLN A 103 -2.01 -11.42 -14.67
C GLN A 103 -2.39 -12.21 -15.93
N GLU A 104 -3.48 -11.83 -16.61
CA GLU A 104 -3.87 -12.45 -17.90
C GLU A 104 -2.82 -12.20 -18.98
N ILE A 105 -2.30 -10.97 -19.09
CA ILE A 105 -1.21 -10.66 -20.03
C ILE A 105 0.04 -11.47 -19.68
N ALA A 106 0.40 -11.59 -18.41
CA ALA A 106 1.56 -12.37 -17.96
C ALA A 106 1.40 -13.86 -18.34
N ALA A 107 0.22 -14.43 -18.09
CA ALA A 107 -0.10 -15.81 -18.45
C ALA A 107 -0.04 -16.04 -19.97
N GLN A 108 -0.61 -15.13 -20.77
CA GLN A 108 -0.56 -15.21 -22.23
C GLN A 108 0.89 -15.12 -22.77
N ARG A 109 1.71 -14.24 -22.21
CA ARG A 109 3.14 -14.14 -22.58
C ARG A 109 3.90 -15.42 -22.26
N ALA A 110 3.69 -15.98 -21.04
CA ALA A 110 4.30 -17.24 -20.66
C ALA A 110 3.90 -18.39 -21.61
N ALA A 111 2.63 -18.46 -21.99
CA ALA A 111 2.13 -19.45 -22.96
C ALA A 111 2.78 -19.30 -24.35
N ARG A 112 2.99 -18.07 -24.81
CA ARG A 112 3.64 -17.83 -26.14
C ARG A 112 5.13 -18.20 -26.17
N HIS A 113 5.84 -18.01 -25.05
CA HIS A 113 7.29 -18.31 -24.98
C HIS A 113 7.57 -19.82 -24.82
N ASN A 114 6.62 -20.59 -24.31
CA ASN A 114 6.78 -22.02 -24.03
C ASN A 114 5.86 -22.89 -24.91
N ARG A 115 5.73 -22.60 -26.21
CA ARG A 115 4.83 -23.32 -27.13
C ARG A 115 5.09 -24.83 -27.19
N ASP A 116 6.30 -25.26 -26.88
CA ASP A 116 6.73 -26.67 -26.90
C ASP A 116 6.67 -27.36 -25.51
N ALA A 117 6.17 -26.67 -24.47
CA ALA A 117 6.03 -27.26 -23.16
C ALA A 117 4.78 -28.16 -23.08
N PRO A 118 4.84 -29.26 -22.30
CA PRO A 118 3.69 -30.15 -22.10
C PRO A 118 2.44 -29.40 -21.62
N PRO A 119 1.22 -29.82 -22.03
CA PRO A 119 -0.02 -29.27 -21.51
C PRO A 119 -0.05 -29.36 -19.97
N GLY A 120 -0.34 -28.26 -19.27
CA GLY A 120 -0.38 -28.17 -17.81
C GLY A 120 0.80 -27.45 -17.17
N LEU A 121 1.86 -27.11 -17.90
CA LEU A 121 2.97 -26.30 -17.39
C LEU A 121 2.68 -24.78 -17.39
N PHE A 122 1.59 -24.36 -18.04
CA PHE A 122 1.21 -22.95 -18.07
C PHE A 122 0.42 -22.56 -16.83
N GLN A 123 0.97 -21.66 -16.06
CA GLN A 123 0.24 -21.09 -14.94
C GLN A 123 -0.79 -20.08 -15.48
N ALA A 124 -2.07 -20.41 -15.40
CA ALA A 124 -3.18 -19.48 -15.67
C ALA A 124 -3.06 -18.23 -14.78
N ALA A 125 -3.79 -17.17 -15.08
CA ALA A 125 -3.96 -16.06 -14.13
C ALA A 125 -4.49 -16.61 -12.78
N ILE A 126 -4.15 -15.97 -11.67
CA ILE A 126 -4.73 -16.31 -10.34
C ILE A 126 -6.21 -16.01 -10.37
N TYR A 127 -6.55 -14.89 -11.02
CA TYR A 127 -7.90 -14.48 -11.36
C TYR A 127 -7.84 -13.58 -12.59
N THR A 128 -8.95 -13.48 -13.30
CA THR A 128 -9.13 -12.65 -14.51
C THR A 128 -9.69 -11.27 -14.14
N GLU A 129 -9.72 -10.37 -15.14
CA GLU A 129 -10.43 -9.09 -15.01
C GLU A 129 -11.93 -9.32 -14.68
N GLN A 130 -12.56 -10.32 -15.28
CA GLN A 130 -13.97 -10.66 -15.01
C GLN A 130 -14.16 -11.14 -13.57
N ASP A 131 -13.29 -12.00 -13.06
CA ASP A 131 -13.35 -12.47 -11.67
C ASP A 131 -13.22 -11.29 -10.67
N ALA A 132 -12.40 -10.30 -11.00
CA ALA A 132 -12.31 -9.08 -10.23
C ALA A 132 -13.63 -8.29 -10.25
N GLN A 133 -14.30 -8.16 -11.41
CA GLN A 133 -15.61 -7.52 -11.51
C GLN A 133 -16.66 -8.25 -10.67
N ASP A 134 -16.67 -9.58 -10.69
CA ASP A 134 -17.61 -10.41 -9.89
C ASP A 134 -17.36 -10.23 -8.39
N CYS A 135 -16.09 -10.07 -7.97
CA CYS A 135 -15.71 -9.75 -6.60
C CYS A 135 -16.23 -8.38 -6.16
N LEU A 136 -16.13 -7.36 -7.02
CA LEU A 136 -16.57 -6.00 -6.73
C LEU A 136 -18.07 -5.93 -6.40
N ALA A 137 -18.89 -6.81 -6.93
CA ALA A 137 -20.32 -6.89 -6.62
C ALA A 137 -20.60 -7.23 -5.14
N ARG A 138 -19.64 -7.79 -4.41
CA ARG A 138 -19.74 -8.12 -2.97
C ARG A 138 -19.36 -6.99 -2.05
N ILE A 139 -18.78 -5.90 -2.55
CA ILE A 139 -18.38 -4.76 -1.73
C ILE A 139 -19.62 -4.06 -1.19
N ARG A 140 -19.55 -3.73 0.09
CA ARG A 140 -20.51 -2.90 0.83
C ARG A 140 -19.74 -1.74 1.44
N THR A 141 -20.11 -0.54 1.06
CA THR A 141 -19.43 0.66 1.53
C THR A 141 -19.87 1.05 2.94
N VAL A 142 -18.91 1.57 3.70
CA VAL A 142 -19.11 2.07 5.05
C VAL A 142 -18.51 3.46 5.18
N ARG A 143 -19.09 4.28 6.06
CA ARG A 143 -18.55 5.61 6.37
C ARG A 143 -17.69 5.56 7.62
N TYR A 144 -16.70 6.43 7.67
CA TYR A 144 -15.94 6.63 8.90
C TYR A 144 -16.85 7.01 10.06
N ASP A 145 -16.46 6.61 11.25
CA ASP A 145 -17.07 6.94 12.54
C ASP A 145 -18.52 6.45 12.74
N GLN A 146 -18.98 5.55 11.87
CA GLN A 146 -20.30 4.92 11.99
C GLN A 146 -20.16 3.45 12.39
N ASP A 147 -21.03 3.02 13.31
CA ASP A 147 -21.11 1.62 13.72
C ASP A 147 -21.77 0.79 12.63
N LEU A 148 -21.18 -0.35 12.35
CA LEU A 148 -21.67 -1.39 11.47
C LEU A 148 -21.75 -2.70 12.26
N ALA A 149 -22.85 -3.43 12.13
CA ALA A 149 -23.02 -4.78 12.71
C ALA A 149 -23.03 -5.82 11.59
N PRO A 150 -21.89 -6.33 11.14
CA PRO A 150 -21.84 -7.36 10.09
C PRO A 150 -22.44 -8.69 10.55
N HIS A 151 -22.45 -8.95 11.86
CA HIS A 151 -23.02 -10.12 12.53
C HIS A 151 -23.58 -9.72 13.90
N ASN A 152 -24.53 -10.51 14.43
CA ASN A 152 -25.15 -10.21 15.73
C ASN A 152 -24.16 -10.17 16.91
N SER A 153 -23.03 -10.86 16.79
CA SER A 153 -21.96 -10.87 17.81
C SER A 153 -20.80 -9.93 17.48
N VAL A 154 -20.87 -9.16 16.39
CA VAL A 154 -19.79 -8.28 15.95
C VAL A 154 -20.32 -6.90 15.61
N VAL A 155 -19.75 -5.89 16.24
CA VAL A 155 -19.89 -4.48 15.83
C VAL A 155 -18.52 -3.98 15.42
N CYS A 156 -18.42 -3.21 14.36
CA CYS A 156 -17.17 -2.60 13.94
C CYS A 156 -17.35 -1.13 13.54
N ARG A 157 -16.26 -0.38 13.63
CA ARG A 157 -16.17 1.02 13.22
C ARG A 157 -14.88 1.25 12.47
N PHE A 158 -14.97 1.94 11.34
CA PHE A 158 -13.83 2.35 10.52
C PHE A 158 -13.42 3.76 10.93
N ARG A 159 -12.12 3.94 11.25
CA ARG A 159 -11.53 5.23 11.63
C ARG A 159 -10.47 5.59 10.61
N ASP A 160 -10.31 6.87 10.31
CA ASP A 160 -9.32 7.32 9.34
C ASP A 160 -7.90 6.94 9.79
N ALA A 161 -7.17 6.20 8.95
CA ALA A 161 -5.79 5.77 9.19
C ALA A 161 -4.75 6.71 8.58
N GLY A 162 -5.15 7.66 7.73
CA GLY A 162 -4.28 8.68 7.16
C GLY A 162 -3.20 8.18 6.20
N HIS A 163 -3.26 6.91 5.78
CA HIS A 163 -2.21 6.27 4.95
C HIS A 163 -2.41 6.50 3.45
N ILE A 164 -3.55 6.06 2.92
CA ILE A 164 -4.03 6.39 1.57
C ILE A 164 -5.49 6.78 1.64
N LEU A 165 -6.01 7.33 0.55
CA LEU A 165 -7.42 7.68 0.45
C LEU A 165 -8.30 6.49 0.83
N GLY A 166 -9.16 6.67 1.82
CA GLY A 166 -10.08 5.64 2.29
C GLY A 166 -9.48 4.61 3.25
N SER A 167 -8.20 4.72 3.64
CA SER A 167 -7.57 3.80 4.59
C SER A 167 -8.17 3.89 5.99
N ALA A 168 -8.32 2.75 6.64
CA ALA A 168 -9.01 2.67 7.91
C ALA A 168 -8.26 1.86 8.98
N ILE A 169 -8.31 2.40 10.21
CA ILE A 169 -8.15 1.65 11.44
C ILE A 169 -9.50 0.99 11.72
N LEU A 170 -9.50 -0.28 12.11
CA LEU A 170 -10.71 -1.02 12.46
C LEU A 170 -10.82 -1.17 13.97
N GLU A 171 -11.87 -0.63 14.57
CA GLU A 171 -12.29 -0.94 15.93
C GLU A 171 -13.39 -2.02 15.84
N ILE A 172 -13.17 -3.17 16.46
CA ILE A 172 -14.05 -4.34 16.34
C ILE A 172 -14.40 -4.84 17.73
N TRP A 173 -15.69 -4.81 18.07
CA TRP A 173 -16.22 -5.37 19.31
C TRP A 173 -16.83 -6.73 19.00
N VAL A 174 -16.29 -7.77 19.62
CA VAL A 174 -16.74 -9.15 19.48
C VAL A 174 -17.35 -9.61 20.79
N THR A 175 -18.61 -10.06 20.75
CA THR A 175 -19.31 -10.63 21.87
C THR A 175 -19.24 -12.17 21.81
N GLU A 176 -18.65 -12.79 22.82
CA GLU A 176 -18.55 -14.23 22.95
C GLU A 176 -18.86 -14.63 24.41
N ASN A 177 -19.76 -15.58 24.63
CA ASN A 177 -20.16 -16.04 25.97
C ASN A 177 -20.60 -14.89 26.92
N GLY A 178 -21.27 -13.87 26.38
CA GLY A 178 -21.73 -12.69 27.13
C GLY A 178 -20.65 -11.69 27.49
N GLN A 179 -19.40 -11.90 27.06
CA GLN A 179 -18.30 -10.97 27.24
C GLN A 179 -17.98 -10.25 25.93
N VAL A 180 -17.71 -8.96 26.00
CA VAL A 180 -17.28 -8.13 24.87
C VAL A 180 -15.77 -7.94 24.95
N SER A 181 -15.08 -8.24 23.86
CA SER A 181 -13.66 -7.92 23.66
C SER A 181 -13.50 -6.95 22.52
N LYS A 182 -12.67 -5.92 22.69
CA LYS A 182 -12.36 -4.93 21.68
C LYS A 182 -11.02 -5.24 21.02
N LEU A 183 -11.05 -5.54 19.72
CA LEU A 183 -9.88 -5.67 18.87
C LEU A 183 -9.69 -4.36 18.08
N VAL A 184 -8.44 -3.95 17.92
CA VAL A 184 -8.07 -2.84 17.03
C VAL A 184 -7.03 -3.33 16.04
N PHE A 185 -7.34 -3.19 14.75
CA PHE A 185 -6.38 -3.39 13.66
C PHE A 185 -6.00 -2.01 13.12
N SER A 186 -4.73 -1.68 13.15
CA SER A 186 -4.26 -0.39 12.65
C SER A 186 -4.46 -0.24 11.13
N GLY A 187 -4.53 -1.35 10.38
CA GLY A 187 -4.19 -1.31 8.97
C GLY A 187 -2.80 -0.71 8.81
N ASP A 188 -2.58 0.00 7.73
CA ASP A 188 -1.40 0.83 7.53
C ASP A 188 -1.67 2.23 8.05
N LEU A 189 -0.81 2.74 8.94
CA LEU A 189 -0.94 4.07 9.54
C LEU A 189 -0.17 5.10 8.72
N GLY A 190 -0.80 6.25 8.50
CA GLY A 190 -0.17 7.39 7.86
C GLY A 190 0.85 8.08 8.75
N GLN A 191 1.86 8.71 8.12
CA GLN A 191 2.79 9.59 8.82
C GLN A 191 2.07 10.91 9.17
N PRO A 192 1.96 11.30 10.44
CA PRO A 192 1.33 12.56 10.85
C PRO A 192 1.96 13.79 10.18
N GLY A 193 1.16 14.82 9.96
CA GLY A 193 1.59 16.08 9.34
C GLY A 193 1.86 15.97 7.83
N ARG A 194 1.41 14.91 7.16
CA ARG A 194 1.46 14.79 5.70
C ARG A 194 0.28 15.53 5.07
N PRO A 195 0.49 16.15 3.89
CA PRO A 195 -0.60 16.81 3.19
C PRO A 195 -1.56 15.80 2.54
N ILE A 196 -2.70 16.29 2.12
CA ILE A 196 -3.80 15.63 1.45
C ILE A 196 -4.71 14.91 2.43
N LEU A 197 -4.19 13.96 3.20
CA LEU A 197 -4.98 13.16 4.13
C LEU A 197 -4.89 13.71 5.56
N ARG A 198 -5.87 13.34 6.37
CA ARG A 198 -5.87 13.65 7.80
C ARG A 198 -4.88 12.75 8.52
N ASP A 199 -4.44 13.18 9.69
CA ASP A 199 -3.62 12.35 10.56
C ASP A 199 -4.41 11.11 11.04
N PRO A 200 -3.71 9.98 11.35
CA PRO A 200 -4.35 8.79 11.90
C PRO A 200 -5.19 9.11 13.13
N THR A 201 -6.41 8.61 13.16
CA THR A 201 -7.31 8.79 14.31
C THR A 201 -6.71 8.16 15.57
N PRO A 202 -6.61 8.88 16.69
CA PRO A 202 -6.19 8.31 17.96
C PRO A 202 -7.24 7.32 18.48
N ILE A 203 -6.78 6.19 19.02
CA ILE A 203 -7.62 5.16 19.64
C ILE A 203 -7.34 5.13 21.15
N GLU A 204 -8.38 5.25 21.95
CA GLU A 204 -8.23 5.41 23.41
C GLU A 204 -8.15 4.10 24.18
N GLU A 205 -8.68 3.01 23.63
CA GLU A 205 -8.70 1.71 24.32
C GLU A 205 -8.83 0.53 23.35
N ALA A 206 -8.27 -0.60 23.74
CA ALA A 206 -8.47 -1.92 23.14
C ALA A 206 -8.11 -3.01 24.15
N ASP A 207 -8.69 -4.20 23.98
CA ASP A 207 -8.20 -5.40 24.66
C ASP A 207 -7.04 -6.02 23.88
N PHE A 208 -7.12 -6.00 22.56
CA PHE A 208 -6.11 -6.54 21.66
C PHE A 208 -5.82 -5.54 20.53
N VAL A 209 -4.55 -5.35 20.20
CA VAL A 209 -4.09 -4.45 19.15
C VAL A 209 -3.26 -5.23 18.13
N VAL A 210 -3.57 -5.09 16.86
CA VAL A 210 -2.74 -5.55 15.75
C VAL A 210 -2.23 -4.31 15.04
N ILE A 211 -0.92 -4.06 15.08
CA ILE A 211 -0.29 -2.83 14.60
C ILE A 211 0.77 -3.12 13.54
N GLU A 212 0.81 -2.30 12.47
CA GLU A 212 1.82 -2.33 11.44
C GLU A 212 3.22 -2.01 11.96
N SER A 213 4.24 -2.36 11.17
CA SER A 213 5.65 -2.09 11.50
C SER A 213 6.55 -1.91 10.26
N THR A 214 6.00 -1.39 9.18
CA THR A 214 6.76 -1.17 7.92
C THR A 214 8.06 -0.40 8.14
N TYR A 215 8.00 0.65 8.94
CA TYR A 215 9.16 1.44 9.37
C TYR A 215 9.43 1.34 10.88
N GLY A 216 9.12 0.20 11.48
CA GLY A 216 9.28 -0.03 12.91
C GLY A 216 10.69 0.06 13.48
N ASN A 217 11.72 0.19 12.64
CA ASN A 217 13.13 0.27 13.02
C ASN A 217 13.84 1.57 12.64
N ARG A 218 13.12 2.60 12.18
CA ARG A 218 13.75 3.86 11.73
C ARG A 218 12.79 5.04 11.76
N LEU A 219 13.37 6.23 11.75
CA LEU A 219 12.67 7.50 11.63
C LEU A 219 12.73 7.99 10.18
N HIS A 220 11.75 8.77 9.75
CA HIS A 220 11.78 9.47 8.47
C HIS A 220 12.65 10.72 8.54
N LYS A 221 13.16 11.12 7.38
CA LYS A 221 13.77 12.45 7.24
C LYS A 221 12.67 13.52 7.41
N ASP A 222 13.08 14.65 7.94
CA ASP A 222 12.21 15.83 8.03
C ASP A 222 11.66 16.24 6.66
N LEU A 223 10.36 16.58 6.61
CA LEU A 223 9.69 16.92 5.36
C LEU A 223 10.22 18.19 4.70
N PRO A 224 10.41 19.32 5.38
CA PRO A 224 11.05 20.50 4.82
C PRO A 224 12.41 20.19 4.18
N ALA A 225 13.31 19.50 4.87
CA ALA A 225 14.60 19.11 4.33
C ALA A 225 14.48 18.17 3.12
N THR A 226 13.47 17.29 3.10
CA THR A 226 13.18 16.41 1.96
C THR A 226 12.68 17.20 0.75
N LEU A 227 11.85 18.22 0.96
CA LEU A 227 11.39 19.11 -0.12
C LEU A 227 12.54 19.96 -0.69
N ASP A 228 13.45 20.44 0.14
CA ASP A 228 14.65 21.14 -0.31
C ASP A 228 15.57 20.23 -1.13
N GLU A 229 15.74 18.98 -0.71
CA GLU A 229 16.49 17.97 -1.46
C GLU A 229 15.80 17.63 -2.79
N PHE A 230 14.48 17.46 -2.79
CA PHE A 230 13.68 17.20 -4.00
C PHE A 230 13.81 18.32 -5.02
N GLU A 231 13.60 19.57 -4.60
CA GLU A 231 13.77 20.77 -5.42
C GLU A 231 15.17 20.82 -6.04
N ARG A 232 16.22 20.66 -5.22
CA ARG A 232 17.62 20.70 -5.65
C ARG A 232 17.89 19.63 -6.71
N ILE A 233 17.44 18.38 -6.51
CA ILE A 233 17.65 17.28 -7.47
C ILE A 233 16.92 17.57 -8.77
N VAL A 234 15.66 18.03 -8.71
CA VAL A 234 14.88 18.37 -9.90
C VAL A 234 15.58 19.46 -10.71
N LYS A 235 15.97 20.57 -10.07
CA LYS A 235 16.69 21.68 -10.72
C LYS A 235 18.02 21.22 -11.33
N GLN A 236 18.83 20.53 -10.56
CA GLN A 236 20.13 20.04 -11.01
C GLN A 236 19.99 19.10 -12.22
N THR A 237 19.01 18.20 -12.20
CA THR A 237 18.83 17.23 -13.27
C THR A 237 18.31 17.88 -14.55
N LEU A 238 17.24 18.68 -14.44
CA LEU A 238 16.56 19.22 -15.63
C LEU A 238 17.34 20.38 -16.26
N TYR A 239 17.91 21.30 -15.46
CA TYR A 239 18.48 22.54 -15.96
C TYR A 239 20.01 22.54 -16.03
N GLU A 240 20.72 21.89 -15.08
CA GLU A 240 22.19 21.91 -15.09
C GLU A 240 22.76 20.74 -15.92
N ARG A 241 22.18 19.53 -15.75
CA ARG A 241 22.65 18.32 -16.46
C ARG A 241 21.89 18.02 -17.73
N HIS A 242 20.79 18.74 -18.00
CA HIS A 242 19.93 18.52 -19.16
C HIS A 242 19.48 17.05 -19.31
N GLY A 243 19.07 16.43 -18.18
CA GLY A 243 18.56 15.06 -18.13
C GLY A 243 17.05 15.01 -17.90
N ASN A 244 16.56 13.82 -17.63
CA ASN A 244 15.18 13.56 -17.19
C ASN A 244 15.17 13.12 -15.72
N VAL A 245 14.10 13.46 -15.03
CA VAL A 245 13.80 12.97 -13.68
C VAL A 245 12.78 11.85 -13.80
N ILE A 246 13.14 10.64 -13.36
CA ILE A 246 12.25 9.47 -13.37
C ILE A 246 11.85 9.14 -11.94
N ILE A 247 10.54 9.11 -11.67
CA ILE A 247 10.00 8.87 -10.33
C ILE A 247 9.12 7.60 -10.36
N PRO A 248 9.65 6.46 -9.91
CA PRO A 248 8.83 5.30 -9.61
C PRO A 248 7.87 5.65 -8.47
N ALA A 249 6.58 5.54 -8.70
CA ALA A 249 5.57 5.85 -7.69
C ALA A 249 4.43 4.84 -7.71
N PHE A 250 3.86 4.56 -6.54
CA PHE A 250 2.59 3.85 -6.47
C PHE A 250 1.49 4.71 -7.12
N ALA A 251 0.60 4.06 -7.84
CA ALA A 251 -0.46 4.74 -8.57
C ALA A 251 -1.44 5.45 -7.63
N VAL A 252 -1.65 4.87 -6.44
CA VAL A 252 -2.51 5.40 -5.37
C VAL A 252 -1.64 5.96 -4.24
N GLY A 253 -1.97 7.14 -3.76
CA GLY A 253 -1.32 7.84 -2.67
C GLY A 253 -0.07 8.61 -3.13
N ARG A 254 1.02 7.89 -3.47
CA ARG A 254 2.33 8.51 -3.75
C ARG A 254 2.34 9.43 -4.97
N THR A 255 1.69 9.05 -6.05
CA THR A 255 1.59 9.90 -7.25
C THR A 255 0.90 11.21 -6.92
N GLN A 256 -0.21 11.18 -6.20
CA GLN A 256 -0.99 12.37 -5.82
C GLN A 256 -0.20 13.29 -4.88
N GLU A 257 0.53 12.71 -3.94
CA GLU A 257 1.39 13.47 -3.02
C GLU A 257 2.55 14.17 -3.76
N ILE A 258 3.22 13.50 -4.70
CA ILE A 258 4.26 14.12 -5.53
C ILE A 258 3.68 15.26 -6.35
N LEU A 259 2.51 15.09 -6.95
CA LEU A 259 1.83 16.16 -7.71
C LEU A 259 1.47 17.35 -6.81
N TYR A 260 1.04 17.09 -5.57
CA TYR A 260 0.79 18.14 -4.58
C TYR A 260 2.06 18.94 -4.29
N TYR A 261 3.19 18.29 -4.03
CA TYR A 261 4.45 18.98 -3.74
C TYR A 261 4.98 19.74 -4.96
N LEU A 262 4.90 19.18 -6.15
CA LEU A 262 5.27 19.89 -7.38
C LEU A 262 4.43 21.17 -7.55
N HIS A 263 3.12 21.08 -7.32
CA HIS A 263 2.24 22.23 -7.36
C HIS A 263 2.60 23.26 -6.29
N LEU A 264 2.84 22.83 -5.04
CA LEU A 264 3.22 23.69 -3.93
C LEU A 264 4.51 24.46 -4.23
N LEU A 265 5.56 23.75 -4.68
CA LEU A 265 6.86 24.33 -5.00
C LEU A 265 6.82 25.29 -6.20
N THR A 266 6.00 24.98 -7.21
CA THR A 266 5.77 25.87 -8.37
C THR A 266 5.07 27.15 -7.92
N ARG A 267 4.04 27.08 -7.09
CA ARG A 267 3.35 28.26 -6.55
C ARG A 267 4.22 29.13 -5.65
N GLN A 268 5.14 28.53 -4.93
CA GLN A 268 6.13 29.26 -4.11
C GLN A 268 7.25 29.87 -4.96
N GLY A 269 7.24 29.73 -6.27
CA GLY A 269 8.33 30.17 -7.16
C GLY A 269 9.63 29.42 -6.96
N ARG A 270 9.60 28.31 -6.22
CA ARG A 270 10.78 27.46 -5.96
C ARG A 270 11.12 26.58 -7.14
N LEU A 271 10.14 26.09 -7.87
CA LEU A 271 10.32 25.39 -9.15
C LEU A 271 9.76 26.23 -10.29
N PRO A 272 10.52 26.43 -11.39
CA PRO A 272 9.97 27.01 -12.62
C PRO A 272 8.95 26.02 -13.25
N PRO A 273 8.15 26.44 -14.23
CA PRO A 273 7.31 25.53 -15.00
C PRO A 273 8.16 24.42 -15.63
N ILE A 274 7.80 23.16 -15.36
CA ILE A 274 8.46 21.95 -15.89
C ILE A 274 7.43 21.04 -16.52
N ASP A 275 7.83 20.29 -17.54
CA ASP A 275 6.96 19.30 -18.18
C ASP A 275 6.87 18.04 -17.30
N ILE A 276 5.68 17.79 -16.75
CA ILE A 276 5.38 16.70 -15.85
C ILE A 276 4.50 15.70 -16.59
N PHE A 277 4.93 14.45 -16.64
CA PHE A 277 4.19 13.35 -17.24
C PHE A 277 3.82 12.30 -16.19
N VAL A 278 2.53 12.01 -16.05
CA VAL A 278 2.03 10.86 -15.29
C VAL A 278 1.74 9.74 -16.27
N ASP A 279 2.68 8.79 -16.37
CA ASP A 279 2.58 7.68 -17.30
C ASP A 279 2.10 6.39 -16.61
N SER A 280 0.84 6.43 -16.20
CA SER A 280 0.12 5.30 -15.60
C SER A 280 -1.38 5.52 -15.71
N PRO A 281 -2.13 4.69 -16.46
CA PRO A 281 -3.59 4.77 -16.52
C PRO A 281 -4.24 4.64 -15.15
N MET A 282 -3.72 3.73 -14.29
CA MET A 282 -4.20 3.57 -12.92
C MET A 282 -3.96 4.82 -12.09
N ALA A 283 -2.78 5.46 -12.18
CA ALA A 283 -2.51 6.70 -11.45
C ALA A 283 -3.43 7.84 -11.92
N THR A 284 -3.75 7.89 -13.20
CA THR A 284 -4.73 8.85 -13.75
C THR A 284 -6.11 8.63 -13.15
N ALA A 285 -6.59 7.38 -13.12
CA ALA A 285 -7.88 7.04 -12.51
C ALA A 285 -7.90 7.33 -11.01
N ALA A 286 -6.84 6.91 -10.29
CA ALA A 286 -6.71 7.17 -8.85
C ALA A 286 -6.66 8.66 -8.51
N THR A 287 -6.02 9.48 -9.36
CA THR A 287 -6.01 10.94 -9.18
C THR A 287 -7.40 11.53 -9.32
N ARG A 288 -8.20 11.05 -10.29
CA ARG A 288 -9.61 11.48 -10.44
C ARG A 288 -10.41 11.09 -9.19
N ILE A 289 -10.35 9.81 -8.78
CA ILE A 289 -11.04 9.34 -7.58
C ILE A 289 -10.64 10.17 -6.35
N THR A 290 -9.34 10.48 -6.21
CA THR A 290 -8.85 11.32 -5.12
C THR A 290 -9.51 12.69 -5.13
N MET A 291 -9.70 13.30 -6.29
CA MET A 291 -10.38 14.60 -6.43
C MET A 291 -11.89 14.52 -6.18
N ASP A 292 -12.53 13.37 -6.40
CA ASP A 292 -13.95 13.17 -6.11
C ASP A 292 -14.21 13.06 -4.59
N HIS A 293 -13.19 12.73 -3.78
CA HIS A 293 -13.27 12.56 -2.32
C HIS A 293 -12.64 13.72 -1.50
N LEU A 294 -12.77 14.97 -1.96
CA LEU A 294 -12.20 16.15 -1.27
C LEU A 294 -12.63 16.30 0.20
N ALA A 295 -13.77 15.73 0.59
CA ALA A 295 -14.24 15.75 1.97
C ALA A 295 -13.33 14.99 2.95
N LEU A 296 -12.50 14.07 2.44
CA LEU A 296 -11.52 13.32 3.22
C LEU A 296 -10.17 14.05 3.34
N PHE A 297 -9.99 15.17 2.64
CA PHE A 297 -8.73 15.92 2.66
C PHE A 297 -8.55 16.71 3.95
N ASP A 298 -7.30 16.97 4.30
CA ASP A 298 -6.96 17.97 5.28
C ASP A 298 -7.36 19.38 4.78
N ALA A 299 -7.46 20.35 5.70
CA ALA A 299 -7.93 21.68 5.36
C ALA A 299 -7.00 22.46 4.39
N ALA A 300 -5.70 22.15 4.37
CA ALA A 300 -4.73 22.80 3.49
C ALA A 300 -4.84 22.27 2.06
N ALA A 301 -4.91 20.95 1.91
CA ALA A 301 -5.06 20.30 0.61
C ALA A 301 -6.44 20.58 0.00
N ALA A 302 -7.51 20.61 0.80
CA ALA A 302 -8.85 20.97 0.34
C ALA A 302 -8.90 22.40 -0.22
N ARG A 303 -8.16 23.35 0.38
CA ARG A 303 -8.02 24.72 -0.17
C ARG A 303 -7.24 24.73 -1.48
N LEU A 304 -6.14 23.95 -1.56
CA LEU A 304 -5.32 23.84 -2.78
C LEU A 304 -6.09 23.18 -3.93
N ALA A 305 -6.87 22.14 -3.63
CA ALA A 305 -7.69 21.44 -4.63
C ALA A 305 -8.81 22.32 -5.22
N LYS A 306 -9.46 23.16 -4.40
CA LYS A 306 -10.43 24.17 -4.89
C LYS A 306 -9.79 25.16 -5.88
N TRP A 307 -8.52 25.42 -5.73
CA TRP A 307 -7.75 26.29 -6.62
C TRP A 307 -7.47 25.63 -7.98
N HIS A 308 -7.29 24.30 -8.02
CA HIS A 308 -7.15 23.54 -9.26
C HIS A 308 -8.34 23.70 -10.22
N GLY A 309 -9.55 23.86 -9.67
CA GLY A 309 -10.77 24.16 -10.43
C GLY A 309 -10.81 25.55 -11.06
N ALA A 310 -9.94 26.48 -10.62
CA ALA A 310 -9.87 27.86 -11.12
C ALA A 310 -8.83 28.07 -12.25
N GLY A 311 -8.21 27.01 -12.79
CA GLY A 311 -7.28 27.12 -13.92
C GLY A 311 -5.80 27.34 -13.53
N ASP A 312 -5.49 27.43 -12.25
CA ASP A 312 -4.14 27.70 -11.73
C ASP A 312 -3.36 26.43 -11.32
N GLY A 313 -3.68 25.29 -11.93
CA GLY A 313 -3.00 24.02 -11.72
C GLY A 313 -1.53 24.01 -12.22
N LEU A 314 -0.90 22.83 -12.22
CA LEU A 314 0.39 22.64 -12.86
C LEU A 314 0.25 22.87 -14.38
N PRO A 315 0.87 23.91 -14.96
CA PRO A 315 0.57 24.35 -16.33
C PRO A 315 0.95 23.31 -17.38
N ASN A 316 1.95 22.47 -17.10
CA ASN A 316 2.49 21.46 -18.01
C ASN A 316 2.34 20.04 -17.46
N LEU A 317 1.22 19.73 -16.85
CA LEU A 317 0.89 18.40 -16.36
C LEU A 317 0.15 17.60 -17.45
N HIS A 318 0.74 16.46 -17.84
CA HIS A 318 0.23 15.58 -18.88
C HIS A 318 -0.02 14.18 -18.33
N PHE A 319 -1.23 13.66 -18.56
CA PHE A 319 -1.58 12.27 -18.26
C PHE A 319 -1.60 11.46 -19.55
N THR A 320 -0.75 10.43 -19.65
CA THR A 320 -0.75 9.55 -20.82
C THR A 320 -1.89 8.54 -20.74
N ARG A 321 -2.56 8.35 -21.87
CA ARG A 321 -3.72 7.45 -21.98
C ARG A 321 -3.37 6.16 -22.74
N SER A 322 -2.64 6.29 -23.84
CA SER A 322 -2.33 5.19 -24.75
C SER A 322 -0.91 4.64 -24.58
N ALA A 323 -0.65 3.47 -25.16
CA ALA A 323 0.70 2.91 -25.25
C ALA A 323 1.59 3.75 -26.16
N ASP A 324 1.04 4.32 -27.25
CA ASP A 324 1.80 5.16 -28.19
C ASP A 324 2.26 6.46 -27.53
N GLU A 325 1.42 7.12 -26.73
CA GLU A 325 1.80 8.28 -25.94
C GLU A 325 2.94 7.92 -24.96
N SER A 326 2.82 6.78 -24.27
CA SER A 326 3.85 6.28 -23.36
C SER A 326 5.18 5.99 -24.08
N MET A 327 5.12 5.38 -25.27
CA MET A 327 6.31 5.13 -26.10
C MET A 327 6.97 6.43 -26.58
N ALA A 328 6.18 7.46 -26.90
CA ALA A 328 6.71 8.77 -27.31
C ALA A 328 7.54 9.43 -26.19
N LEU A 329 7.18 9.23 -24.90
CA LEU A 329 7.98 9.75 -23.78
C LEU A 329 9.40 9.19 -23.75
N ASN A 330 9.63 7.98 -24.24
CA ASN A 330 10.97 7.38 -24.29
C ASN A 330 11.90 8.07 -25.29
N GLN A 331 11.38 8.94 -26.18
CA GLN A 331 12.17 9.75 -27.10
C GLN A 331 12.61 11.08 -26.50
N ILE A 332 12.03 11.50 -25.35
CA ILE A 332 12.40 12.74 -24.70
C ILE A 332 13.79 12.57 -24.06
N ARG A 333 14.72 13.40 -24.52
CA ARG A 333 16.12 13.32 -24.09
C ARG A 333 16.42 14.18 -22.88
N SER A 334 15.68 15.26 -22.65
CA SER A 334 15.91 16.17 -21.54
C SER A 334 14.66 16.97 -21.18
N GLY A 335 14.63 17.48 -19.95
CA GLY A 335 13.63 18.44 -19.50
C GLY A 335 12.32 17.83 -18.98
N ALA A 336 12.16 16.51 -18.98
CA ALA A 336 10.96 15.87 -18.50
C ALA A 336 11.09 15.32 -17.08
N LEU A 337 10.02 15.49 -16.28
CA LEU A 337 9.79 14.78 -15.03
C LEU A 337 8.70 13.75 -15.30
N ILE A 338 9.05 12.46 -15.18
CA ILE A 338 8.15 11.34 -15.50
C ILE A 338 7.84 10.55 -14.23
N ILE A 339 6.57 10.52 -13.85
CA ILE A 339 6.03 9.74 -12.73
C ILE A 339 5.35 8.50 -13.33
N SER A 340 5.74 7.31 -12.89
CA SER A 340 5.17 6.08 -13.46
C SER A 340 5.11 4.94 -12.44
N ALA A 341 4.07 4.14 -12.50
CA ALA A 341 3.91 2.95 -11.68
C ALA A 341 4.65 1.73 -12.32
N SER A 342 5.14 0.80 -11.52
CA SER A 342 4.98 0.59 -10.08
C SER A 342 6.07 1.28 -9.25
N GLY A 343 5.75 1.56 -7.98
CA GLY A 343 6.69 2.21 -7.05
C GLY A 343 7.93 1.37 -6.71
N MET A 344 7.86 0.03 -6.81
CA MET A 344 8.98 -0.89 -6.59
C MET A 344 9.72 -1.29 -7.88
N CYS A 345 9.36 -0.71 -9.02
CA CYS A 345 9.98 -0.91 -10.33
C CYS A 345 9.83 -2.32 -10.95
N ASP A 346 9.04 -3.22 -10.37
CA ASP A 346 8.96 -4.61 -10.83
C ASP A 346 7.99 -4.82 -12.00
N ALA A 347 7.00 -3.95 -12.13
CA ALA A 347 5.97 -4.03 -13.17
C ALA A 347 5.67 -2.66 -13.76
N GLY A 348 4.85 -2.62 -14.81
CA GLY A 348 4.33 -1.40 -15.38
C GLY A 348 5.27 -0.65 -16.31
N ARG A 349 4.82 0.54 -16.72
CA ARG A 349 5.49 1.40 -17.69
C ARG A 349 6.81 1.97 -17.18
N ILE A 350 6.98 2.08 -15.87
CA ILE A 350 8.24 2.52 -15.24
C ILE A 350 9.46 1.74 -15.72
N LYS A 351 9.31 0.43 -15.99
CA LYS A 351 10.42 -0.39 -16.49
C LYS A 351 10.94 0.08 -17.86
N HIS A 352 10.07 0.59 -18.72
CA HIS A 352 10.48 1.17 -19.99
C HIS A 352 11.25 2.48 -19.78
N HIS A 353 10.76 3.36 -18.90
CA HIS A 353 11.46 4.60 -18.58
C HIS A 353 12.82 4.35 -17.93
N LEU A 354 12.93 3.39 -17.03
CA LEU A 354 14.20 2.97 -16.42
C LEU A 354 15.16 2.41 -17.50
N ARG A 355 14.68 1.55 -18.41
CA ARG A 355 15.50 1.02 -19.50
C ARG A 355 16.12 2.14 -20.35
N HIS A 356 15.37 3.20 -20.66
CA HIS A 356 15.82 4.31 -21.50
C HIS A 356 16.64 5.36 -20.77
N ASN A 357 16.55 5.47 -19.43
CA ASN A 357 17.19 6.53 -18.67
C ASN A 357 18.31 6.07 -17.73
N LEU A 358 18.35 4.81 -17.24
CA LEU A 358 19.38 4.33 -16.30
C LEU A 358 20.79 4.41 -16.87
N GLY A 359 20.98 4.21 -18.18
CA GLY A 359 22.29 4.30 -18.84
C GLY A 359 22.82 5.74 -19.02
N ARG A 360 22.05 6.76 -18.67
CA ARG A 360 22.31 8.17 -18.96
C ARG A 360 22.74 8.91 -17.70
N ARG A 361 23.97 9.44 -17.72
CA ARG A 361 24.57 10.16 -16.56
C ARG A 361 23.85 11.46 -16.19
N GLU A 362 23.25 12.10 -17.17
CA GLU A 362 22.47 13.33 -17.02
C GLU A 362 21.14 13.12 -16.31
N SER A 363 20.54 11.91 -16.37
CA SER A 363 19.26 11.60 -15.78
C SER A 363 19.37 11.24 -14.28
N SER A 364 18.25 11.38 -13.55
CA SER A 364 18.09 10.97 -12.17
C SER A 364 16.88 10.08 -11.98
N VAL A 365 17.01 9.10 -11.08
CA VAL A 365 15.88 8.30 -10.58
C VAL A 365 15.65 8.66 -9.11
N LEU A 366 14.44 9.09 -8.77
CA LEU A 366 14.06 9.47 -7.42
C LEU A 366 13.15 8.39 -6.82
N ILE A 367 13.69 7.64 -5.88
CA ILE A 367 12.94 6.64 -5.11
C ILE A 367 12.26 7.34 -3.94
N THR A 368 10.93 7.31 -3.92
CA THR A 368 10.11 8.08 -2.97
C THR A 368 9.34 7.20 -1.97
N GLY A 369 9.59 5.89 -1.95
CA GLY A 369 8.89 4.95 -1.08
C GLY A 369 9.74 3.74 -0.72
N PHE A 370 9.17 2.89 0.14
CA PHE A 370 9.78 1.62 0.55
C PHE A 370 10.08 0.73 -0.67
N GLN A 371 11.20 0.02 -0.61
CA GLN A 371 11.62 -0.94 -1.64
C GLN A 371 11.79 -2.31 -0.98
N ALA A 372 10.86 -3.21 -1.24
CA ALA A 372 10.89 -4.57 -0.69
C ALA A 372 12.11 -5.35 -1.21
N ARG A 373 12.55 -6.34 -0.44
CA ARG A 373 13.65 -7.23 -0.83
C ARG A 373 13.38 -7.86 -2.20
N TYR A 374 14.45 -8.04 -2.97
CA TYR A 374 14.46 -8.67 -4.30
C TYR A 374 13.82 -7.85 -5.44
N THR A 375 13.22 -6.69 -5.17
CA THR A 375 12.67 -5.81 -6.20
C THR A 375 13.75 -5.11 -7.02
N LEU A 376 13.40 -4.66 -8.23
CA LEU A 376 14.32 -3.85 -9.06
C LEU A 376 14.66 -2.53 -8.38
N GLY A 377 13.68 -1.87 -7.76
CA GLY A 377 13.89 -0.64 -7.01
C GLY A 377 14.87 -0.83 -5.86
N ARG A 378 14.80 -1.95 -5.13
CA ARG A 378 15.74 -2.28 -4.07
C ARG A 378 17.17 -2.44 -4.59
N LYS A 379 17.35 -3.11 -5.72
CA LYS A 379 18.68 -3.25 -6.35
C LYS A 379 19.30 -1.89 -6.72
N LEU A 380 18.46 -0.96 -7.21
CA LEU A 380 18.91 0.40 -7.52
C LEU A 380 19.33 1.15 -6.26
N VAL A 381 18.54 1.08 -5.19
CA VAL A 381 18.87 1.71 -3.89
C VAL A 381 20.14 1.13 -3.26
N ASP A 382 20.34 -0.19 -3.38
CA ASP A 382 21.54 -0.88 -2.88
C ASP A 382 22.81 -0.61 -3.75
N GLY A 383 22.70 0.22 -4.81
CA GLY A 383 23.84 0.67 -5.60
C GLY A 383 24.30 -0.33 -6.67
N ALA A 384 23.40 -1.14 -7.21
CA ALA A 384 23.73 -2.06 -8.30
C ALA A 384 24.33 -1.31 -9.50
N ALA A 385 25.53 -1.68 -9.95
CA ALA A 385 26.17 -1.09 -11.12
C ALA A 385 25.47 -1.44 -12.44
N LYS A 386 24.73 -2.56 -12.46
CA LYS A 386 23.95 -3.05 -13.59
C LYS A 386 22.68 -3.73 -13.09
N VAL A 387 21.59 -3.63 -13.86
CA VAL A 387 20.32 -4.29 -13.58
C VAL A 387 19.80 -4.96 -14.85
N ARG A 388 18.96 -5.99 -14.69
CA ARG A 388 18.33 -6.66 -15.84
C ARG A 388 16.88 -6.20 -15.99
N ILE A 389 16.53 -5.63 -17.15
CA ILE A 389 15.20 -5.16 -17.48
C ILE A 389 14.79 -5.79 -18.84
N PHE A 390 13.67 -6.49 -18.89
CA PHE A 390 13.18 -7.22 -20.08
C PHE A 390 14.23 -8.18 -20.68
N GLY A 391 15.06 -8.82 -19.82
CA GLY A 391 16.12 -9.72 -20.26
C GLY A 391 17.44 -9.03 -20.66
N GLU A 392 17.45 -7.73 -20.85
CA GLU A 392 18.65 -6.94 -21.21
C GLU A 392 19.39 -6.45 -19.96
N GLU A 393 20.72 -6.48 -20.00
CA GLU A 393 21.57 -5.89 -18.96
C GLU A 393 21.74 -4.39 -19.22
N ILE A 394 21.26 -3.57 -18.29
CA ILE A 394 21.31 -2.11 -18.38
C ILE A 394 22.31 -1.56 -17.34
N PRO A 395 23.32 -0.79 -17.76
CA PRO A 395 24.25 -0.15 -16.83
C PRO A 395 23.51 0.96 -16.05
N VAL A 396 23.76 1.07 -14.75
CA VAL A 396 23.22 2.15 -13.91
C VAL A 396 24.24 3.27 -13.86
N ARG A 397 24.03 4.31 -14.66
CA ARG A 397 24.86 5.54 -14.74
C ARG A 397 24.10 6.76 -14.27
N ALA A 398 22.76 6.72 -14.32
CA ALA A 398 21.91 7.75 -13.77
C ALA A 398 22.13 7.87 -12.26
N SER A 399 21.93 9.07 -11.71
CA SER A 399 21.98 9.28 -10.27
C SER A 399 20.73 8.66 -9.62
N ILE A 400 20.92 7.82 -8.60
CA ILE A 400 19.84 7.24 -7.83
C ILE A 400 19.75 8.01 -6.51
N HIS A 401 18.58 8.59 -6.23
CA HIS A 401 18.31 9.35 -5.01
C HIS A 401 17.17 8.70 -4.25
N THR A 402 17.28 8.62 -2.92
CA THR A 402 16.23 8.11 -2.04
C THR A 402 15.70 9.24 -1.16
N LEU A 403 14.45 9.62 -1.37
CA LEU A 403 13.77 10.68 -0.62
C LEU A 403 12.91 10.05 0.49
N GLY A 404 13.57 9.65 1.58
CA GLY A 404 12.93 8.91 2.69
C GLY A 404 11.86 9.70 3.45
N GLY A 405 11.83 11.02 3.31
CA GLY A 405 10.80 11.87 3.90
C GLY A 405 9.44 11.82 3.19
N PHE A 406 9.31 11.19 2.04
CA PHE A 406 8.02 11.03 1.33
C PHE A 406 7.28 9.74 1.69
N SER A 407 7.69 8.95 2.68
CA SER A 407 6.93 7.74 3.02
C SER A 407 5.52 8.07 3.50
N ALA A 408 4.52 7.29 3.03
CA ALA A 408 3.14 7.40 3.51
C ALA A 408 2.93 6.72 4.86
N HIS A 409 3.68 5.63 5.14
CA HIS A 409 3.57 4.93 6.42
C HIS A 409 4.15 5.76 7.55
N ALA A 410 3.59 5.60 8.72
CA ALA A 410 4.14 6.08 9.98
C ALA A 410 5.54 5.49 10.22
N ASP A 411 6.47 6.32 10.70
CA ASP A 411 7.77 5.86 11.15
C ASP A 411 7.72 5.33 12.60
N GLN A 412 8.83 4.81 13.12
CA GLN A 412 8.88 4.26 14.48
C GLN A 412 8.37 5.25 15.53
N GLY A 413 8.76 6.53 15.41
CA GLY A 413 8.33 7.57 16.35
C GLY A 413 6.82 7.79 16.31
N ALA A 414 6.25 7.93 15.11
CA ALA A 414 4.82 8.11 14.90
C ALA A 414 4.00 6.88 15.34
N LEU A 415 4.49 5.66 15.07
CA LEU A 415 3.85 4.43 15.55
C LEU A 415 3.81 4.37 17.08
N VAL A 416 4.92 4.69 17.75
CA VAL A 416 4.98 4.75 19.22
C VAL A 416 4.11 5.89 19.76
N GLU A 417 4.08 7.05 19.10
CA GLU A 417 3.24 8.18 19.49
C GLU A 417 1.76 7.84 19.39
N TRP A 418 1.32 7.22 18.27
CA TRP A 418 -0.07 6.79 18.09
C TRP A 418 -0.53 5.85 19.22
N THR A 419 0.34 4.93 19.68
CA THR A 419 0.04 4.06 20.83
C THR A 419 -0.07 4.82 22.17
N GLY A 420 0.39 6.07 22.23
CA GLY A 420 0.28 6.94 23.39
C GLY A 420 -1.13 7.44 23.68
N SER A 421 -2.05 7.33 22.71
CA SER A 421 -3.45 7.69 22.92
C SER A 421 -4.24 6.66 23.74
N PHE A 422 -3.72 5.43 23.91
CA PHE A 422 -4.37 4.40 24.69
C PHE A 422 -4.29 4.73 26.20
N ARG A 423 -5.43 4.85 26.85
CA ARG A 423 -5.54 5.20 28.27
C ARG A 423 -5.02 4.09 29.20
N ARG A 424 -4.99 2.86 28.73
CA ARG A 424 -4.46 1.67 29.44
C ARG A 424 -3.80 0.73 28.44
N PRO A 425 -2.78 -0.05 28.87
CA PRO A 425 -2.20 -1.08 28.02
C PRO A 425 -3.26 -2.08 27.54
N PRO A 426 -3.20 -2.53 26.28
CA PRO A 426 -3.98 -3.69 25.85
C PRO A 426 -3.48 -4.95 26.58
N ARG A 427 -4.30 -5.97 26.66
CA ARG A 427 -3.89 -7.28 27.19
C ARG A 427 -2.76 -7.87 26.36
N GLN A 428 -2.84 -7.69 25.05
CA GLN A 428 -1.83 -8.14 24.10
C GLN A 428 -1.81 -7.25 22.87
N ALA A 429 -0.61 -6.89 22.41
CA ALA A 429 -0.37 -6.28 21.13
C ALA A 429 0.37 -7.25 20.19
N PHE A 430 0.01 -7.26 18.92
CA PHE A 430 0.63 -8.05 17.87
C PHE A 430 1.22 -7.09 16.85
N VAL A 431 2.53 -7.20 16.63
CA VAL A 431 3.25 -6.38 15.65
C VAL A 431 3.37 -7.16 14.36
N VAL A 432 2.78 -6.62 13.29
CA VAL A 432 2.64 -7.25 11.97
C VAL A 432 3.07 -6.30 10.86
N HIS A 433 2.91 -6.69 9.60
CA HIS A 433 3.12 -5.86 8.42
C HIS A 433 4.46 -5.10 8.45
N GLY A 434 5.57 -5.86 8.55
CA GLY A 434 6.94 -5.34 8.57
C GLY A 434 7.96 -6.45 8.35
N GLU A 435 9.12 -6.11 7.81
CA GLU A 435 10.25 -7.05 7.81
C GLU A 435 10.58 -7.46 9.26
N GLU A 436 11.02 -8.69 9.48
CA GLU A 436 11.24 -9.24 10.84
C GLU A 436 12.05 -8.30 11.74
N SER A 437 13.10 -7.67 11.21
CA SER A 437 13.94 -6.72 11.96
C SER A 437 13.17 -5.46 12.38
N ALA A 438 12.25 -4.97 11.55
CA ALA A 438 11.44 -3.80 11.84
C ALA A 438 10.36 -4.15 12.88
N SER A 439 9.71 -5.30 12.73
CA SER A 439 8.70 -5.76 13.69
C SER A 439 9.28 -6.01 15.08
N LEU A 440 10.47 -6.62 15.16
CA LEU A 440 11.16 -6.86 16.44
C LEU A 440 11.57 -5.54 17.10
N ALA A 441 12.11 -4.59 16.33
CA ALA A 441 12.52 -3.28 16.87
C ALA A 441 11.32 -2.48 17.41
N LEU A 442 10.19 -2.46 16.68
CA LEU A 442 8.96 -1.80 17.20
C LEU A 442 8.45 -2.50 18.44
N ALA A 443 8.45 -3.83 18.47
CA ALA A 443 8.01 -4.57 19.66
C ALA A 443 8.85 -4.24 20.91
N GLU A 444 10.16 -4.08 20.76
CA GLU A 444 11.04 -3.62 21.84
C GLU A 444 10.69 -2.19 22.29
N CYS A 445 10.48 -1.27 21.33
CA CYS A 445 10.07 0.10 21.66
C CYS A 445 8.75 0.15 22.42
N LEU A 446 7.74 -0.63 22.01
CA LEU A 446 6.44 -0.66 22.68
C LEU A 446 6.52 -1.25 24.10
N ARG A 447 7.33 -2.29 24.32
CA ARG A 447 7.60 -2.83 25.66
C ARG A 447 8.27 -1.79 26.56
N ALA A 448 9.29 -1.11 26.02
CA ALA A 448 10.06 -0.13 26.78
C ALA A 448 9.30 1.18 27.05
N ALA A 449 8.57 1.70 26.07
CA ALA A 449 7.91 3.01 26.17
C ALA A 449 6.49 2.94 26.74
N ARG A 450 5.81 1.79 26.66
CA ARG A 450 4.39 1.63 27.00
C ARG A 450 4.11 0.53 28.01
N ASP A 451 5.10 -0.28 28.36
CA ASP A 451 4.91 -1.48 29.24
C ASP A 451 3.84 -2.45 28.70
N TRP A 452 3.78 -2.57 27.35
CA TRP A 452 2.82 -3.45 26.69
C TRP A 452 3.32 -4.88 26.62
N SER A 453 2.42 -5.85 26.75
CA SER A 453 2.66 -7.23 26.34
C SER A 453 2.62 -7.29 24.81
N VAL A 454 3.75 -7.61 24.16
CA VAL A 454 3.89 -7.53 22.69
C VAL A 454 4.42 -8.84 22.13
N THR A 455 3.72 -9.38 21.13
CA THR A 455 4.14 -10.54 20.32
C THR A 455 4.39 -10.12 18.88
N VAL A 456 5.44 -10.66 18.27
CA VAL A 456 5.69 -10.60 16.81
C VAL A 456 5.34 -11.98 16.25
N PRO A 457 4.13 -12.16 15.68
CA PRO A 457 3.66 -13.48 15.27
C PRO A 457 4.45 -14.02 14.08
N ARG A 458 4.47 -15.36 13.95
CA ARG A 458 5.01 -16.06 12.78
C ARG A 458 3.89 -16.27 11.75
N PRO A 459 4.24 -16.41 10.46
CA PRO A 459 3.26 -16.82 9.45
C PRO A 459 2.55 -18.13 9.85
N GLY A 460 1.21 -18.14 9.78
CA GLY A 460 0.36 -19.27 10.17
C GLY A 460 0.11 -19.44 11.66
N GLN A 461 0.78 -18.65 12.51
CA GLN A 461 0.56 -18.71 13.97
C GLN A 461 -0.89 -18.36 14.32
N HIS A 462 -1.45 -19.09 15.28
CA HIS A 462 -2.73 -18.74 15.90
C HIS A 462 -2.54 -18.45 17.37
N VAL A 463 -3.40 -17.57 17.91
CA VAL A 463 -3.38 -17.16 19.31
C VAL A 463 -4.81 -17.18 19.83
N GLU A 464 -5.01 -17.83 20.98
CA GLU A 464 -6.27 -17.77 21.73
C GLU A 464 -6.35 -16.42 22.45
N LEU A 465 -7.36 -15.63 22.11
CA LEU A 465 -7.64 -14.35 22.75
C LEU A 465 -8.60 -14.59 23.91
N LEU A 466 -8.04 -14.83 25.09
CA LEU A 466 -8.83 -15.20 26.27
C LEU A 466 -9.57 -14.00 26.89
N GLY A 467 -10.81 -14.21 27.30
CA GLY A 467 -11.62 -13.24 28.04
C GLY A 467 -11.05 -12.87 29.41
N HIS A 468 -11.72 -11.92 30.12
CA HIS A 468 -11.28 -11.49 31.45
C HIS A 468 -11.09 -12.68 32.40
N GLY A 469 -9.87 -12.89 32.90
CA GLY A 469 -9.54 -13.85 33.95
C GLY A 469 -8.64 -15.04 33.59
N GLN A 470 -8.26 -15.20 32.32
CA GLN A 470 -7.35 -16.29 31.89
C GLN A 470 -6.18 -15.72 31.06
N GLY A 471 -4.95 -16.13 31.40
CA GLY A 471 -3.75 -15.70 30.69
C GLY A 471 -3.72 -16.21 29.23
N VAL A 472 -2.94 -15.54 28.37
CA VAL A 472 -2.75 -15.92 26.98
C VAL A 472 -2.07 -17.28 26.90
N ALA A 473 -2.68 -18.27 26.25
CA ALA A 473 -2.04 -19.54 25.94
C ALA A 473 -1.37 -19.46 24.57
N GLU A 474 -0.04 -19.47 24.52
CA GLU A 474 0.74 -19.66 23.29
C GLU A 474 0.83 -21.15 23.00
N ASN A 475 0.27 -21.58 21.88
CA ASN A 475 0.56 -22.88 21.30
C ASN A 475 1.60 -22.70 20.18
N ALA A 476 2.74 -23.37 20.35
CA ALA A 476 3.90 -23.36 19.48
C ALA A 476 3.64 -24.00 18.11
#